data_b288f81fac7c806cea38ae3860cd37dc
#
_entry.id   b288f81fac7c806cea38ae3860cd37dc
#
_cell.length_a   1.000
_cell.length_b   1.000
_cell.length_c   1.000
_cell.angle_alpha   90.00
_cell.angle_beta   90.00
_cell.angle_gamma   90.00
#
_symmetry.space_group_name_H-M   'P 1'
#
loop_
_entity.id
_entity.type
_entity.pdbx_description
1 polymer ?
#
loop_
_entity_poly.entity_id
_entity_poly.type
_entity_poly.pdbx_seq_one_letter_code
_entity_poly.pdbx_strand_id
1 'polypeptide(L)'
;YILNPKDSGYRSLHDIFILEINVDGNIKKIPVEVQFRTIAMDMWASLEHELRYKSTKKLDEIDETKLKEYSNDLYNMDLNMQRLYIKTVLGDNDNDWFW
;
A
#
# COMPACT_ATOMS: atom_id res chain seq x y z
N TYR A 1 2.71 5.23 -4.19
CA TYR A 1 3.57 4.03 -4.29
C TYR A 1 2.86 2.79 -4.84
N ILE A 2 1.66 2.90 -5.37
CA ILE A 2 0.97 1.72 -5.92
C ILE A 2 1.60 1.30 -7.25
N LEU A 3 1.66 2.20 -8.23
CA LEU A 3 2.27 1.92 -9.53
C LEU A 3 3.79 1.99 -9.49
N ASN A 4 4.32 2.87 -8.65
CA ASN A 4 5.75 3.07 -8.48
C ASN A 4 6.12 2.76 -7.03
N PRO A 5 6.39 1.48 -6.71
CA PRO A 5 6.74 1.11 -5.34
C PRO A 5 8.09 1.72 -4.92
N LYS A 6 8.30 1.79 -3.62
CA LYS A 6 9.64 2.10 -3.10
C LYS A 6 10.63 1.03 -3.55
N ASP A 7 11.92 1.34 -3.48
CA ASP A 7 12.97 0.39 -3.87
C ASP A 7 12.89 -0.95 -3.13
N SER A 8 12.35 -0.94 -1.91
CA SER A 8 12.12 -2.17 -1.14
C SER A 8 10.97 -3.03 -1.67
N GLY A 9 10.09 -2.47 -2.50
CA GLY A 9 8.85 -3.09 -2.95
C GLY A 9 7.60 -2.58 -2.23
N TYR A 10 7.75 -1.68 -1.26
CA TYR A 10 6.61 -1.14 -0.51
C TYR A 10 5.63 -0.39 -1.42
N ARG A 11 4.35 -0.71 -1.27
CA ARG A 11 3.25 -0.09 -2.01
C ARG A 11 2.18 0.41 -1.05
N SER A 12 1.68 1.59 -1.30
CA SER A 12 0.49 2.15 -0.65
C SER A 12 0.08 3.43 -1.35
N LEU A 13 -1.14 3.87 -1.09
CA LEU A 13 -1.57 5.22 -1.43
C LEU A 13 -1.40 6.10 -0.20
N HIS A 14 -0.66 7.18 -0.34
CA HIS A 14 -0.47 8.17 0.72
C HIS A 14 -1.25 9.42 0.39
N ASP A 15 -1.99 9.94 1.34
CA ASP A 15 -2.72 11.18 1.20
C ASP A 15 -2.53 12.04 2.46
N ILE A 16 -2.44 13.35 2.27
CA ILE A 16 -2.23 14.27 3.39
C ILE A 16 -3.47 15.14 3.52
N PHE A 17 -4.08 15.08 4.70
CA PHE A 17 -5.23 15.89 5.06
C PHE A 17 -4.82 16.94 6.06
N ILE A 18 -5.41 18.13 5.93
CA ILE A 18 -5.20 19.20 6.89
C ILE A 18 -6.40 19.23 7.84
N LEU A 19 -6.12 18.93 9.10
CA LEU A 19 -7.13 19.05 10.16
C LEU A 19 -7.07 20.43 10.80
N GLU A 20 -8.23 21.03 10.99
CA GLU A 20 -8.36 22.27 11.76
C GLU A 20 -8.83 21.94 13.16
N ILE A 21 -8.06 22.36 14.16
CA ILE A 21 -8.36 22.14 15.58
C ILE A 21 -8.45 23.49 16.26
N ASN A 22 -9.54 23.70 17.00
CA ASN A 22 -9.70 24.89 17.84
C ASN A 22 -9.12 24.61 19.24
N VAL A 23 -8.04 25.33 19.57
CA VAL A 23 -7.39 25.24 20.89
C VAL A 23 -7.42 26.63 21.51
N ASP A 24 -8.18 26.79 22.58
CA ASP A 24 -8.31 28.04 23.32
C ASP A 24 -8.68 29.25 22.44
N GLY A 25 -9.60 29.05 21.49
CA GLY A 25 -10.05 30.10 20.57
C GLY A 25 -9.13 30.29 19.36
N ASN A 26 -8.03 29.59 19.27
CA ASN A 26 -7.11 29.65 18.14
C ASN A 26 -7.26 28.42 17.25
N ILE A 27 -7.36 28.65 15.94
CA ILE A 27 -7.41 27.57 14.97
C ILE A 27 -5.99 27.15 14.60
N LYS A 28 -5.69 25.87 14.81
CA LYS A 28 -4.43 25.28 14.40
C LYS A 28 -4.68 24.29 13.24
N LYS A 29 -3.83 24.34 12.24
CA LYS A 29 -3.85 23.42 11.11
C LYS A 29 -2.78 22.36 11.30
N ILE A 30 -3.20 21.09 11.32
CA ILE A 30 -2.31 19.96 11.55
C ILE A 30 -2.36 19.06 10.33
N PRO A 31 -1.22 18.81 9.67
CA PRO A 31 -1.17 17.83 8.59
C PRO A 31 -1.24 16.41 9.15
N VAL A 32 -2.07 15.58 8.53
CA VAL A 32 -2.21 14.17 8.88
C VAL A 32 -2.02 13.34 7.63
N GLU A 33 -1.05 12.43 7.65
CA GLU A 33 -0.84 11.48 6.58
C GLU A 33 -1.71 10.25 6.79
N VAL A 34 -2.48 9.89 5.77
CA VAL A 34 -3.27 8.67 5.75
C VAL A 34 -2.73 7.74 4.69
N GLN A 35 -2.52 6.49 5.06
CA GLN A 35 -2.03 5.46 4.16
C GLN A 35 -3.15 4.48 3.86
N PHE A 36 -3.42 4.27 2.57
CA PHE A 36 -4.41 3.31 2.10
C PHE A 36 -3.69 2.12 1.48
N ARG A 37 -4.05 0.92 1.91
CA ARG A 37 -3.46 -0.32 1.43
C ARG A 37 -4.53 -1.36 1.17
N THR A 38 -4.31 -2.23 0.18
CA THR A 38 -5.06 -3.46 0.08
C THR A 38 -4.63 -4.43 1.17
N ILE A 39 -5.41 -5.49 1.39
CA ILE A 39 -5.03 -6.55 2.34
C ILE A 39 -3.68 -7.16 1.95
N ALA A 40 -3.46 -7.38 0.65
CA ALA A 40 -2.20 -7.93 0.16
C ALA A 40 -1.02 -6.99 0.39
N MET A 41 -1.20 -5.70 0.16
CA MET A 41 -0.18 -4.68 0.45
C MET A 41 0.16 -4.64 1.93
N ASP A 42 -0.86 -4.72 2.79
CA ASP A 42 -0.66 -4.71 4.24
C ASP A 42 0.04 -5.97 4.73
N MET A 43 -0.33 -7.12 4.20
CA MET A 43 0.34 -8.39 4.50
C MET A 43 1.82 -8.34 4.13
N TRP A 44 2.14 -7.86 2.95
CA TRP A 44 3.53 -7.71 2.51
C TRP A 44 4.30 -6.74 3.42
N ALA A 45 3.72 -5.59 3.73
CA ALA A 45 4.36 -4.59 4.59
C ALA A 45 4.62 -5.13 5.99
N SER A 46 3.69 -5.90 6.54
CA SER A 46 3.85 -6.54 7.85
C SER A 46 4.95 -7.58 7.84
N LEU A 47 5.02 -8.40 6.79
CA LEU A 47 6.09 -9.39 6.63
C LEU A 47 7.46 -8.71 6.52
N GLU A 48 7.55 -7.70 5.68
CA GLU A 48 8.79 -6.95 5.48
C GLU A 48 9.26 -6.33 6.80
N HIS A 49 8.35 -5.72 7.56
CA HIS A 49 8.67 -5.15 8.86
C HIS A 49 9.22 -6.20 9.84
N GLU A 50 8.59 -7.37 9.91
CA GLU A 50 9.06 -8.44 10.78
C GLU A 50 10.44 -8.95 10.37
N LEU A 51 10.66 -9.13 9.09
CA LEU A 51 11.95 -9.62 8.59
C LEU A 51 13.09 -8.64 8.85
N ARG A 52 12.82 -7.34 8.72
CA ARG A 52 13.86 -6.32 8.92
C ARG A 52 14.12 -5.96 10.38
N TYR A 53 13.07 -5.90 11.19
CA TYR A 53 13.17 -5.31 12.53
C TYR A 53 13.07 -6.31 13.67
N LYS A 54 12.48 -7.48 13.46
CA LYS A 54 12.34 -8.51 14.49
C LYS A 54 13.29 -9.68 14.30
N SER A 55 13.86 -9.84 13.13
CA SER A 55 14.83 -10.90 12.87
C SER A 55 16.21 -10.51 13.39
N THR A 56 16.95 -11.48 13.90
CA THR A 56 18.35 -11.31 14.31
C THR A 56 19.32 -11.31 13.12
N LYS A 57 18.85 -11.76 11.96
CA LYS A 57 19.65 -11.83 10.73
C LYS A 57 19.29 -10.68 9.80
N LYS A 58 20.32 -10.07 9.19
CA LYS A 58 20.12 -9.15 8.09
C LYS A 58 19.61 -9.89 6.85
N LEU A 59 18.72 -9.24 6.10
CA LEU A 59 18.32 -9.72 4.79
C LEU A 59 19.50 -9.61 3.82
N ASP A 60 19.77 -10.67 3.09
CA ASP A 60 20.75 -10.64 2.01
C ASP A 60 20.14 -10.14 0.70
N GLU A 61 20.95 -10.04 -0.36
CA GLU A 61 20.45 -9.58 -1.67
C GLU A 61 19.39 -10.51 -2.27
N ILE A 62 19.50 -11.81 -2.02
CA ILE A 62 18.53 -12.79 -2.49
C ILE A 62 17.19 -12.57 -1.82
N ASP A 63 17.19 -12.36 -0.51
CA ASP A 63 15.98 -12.08 0.26
C ASP A 63 15.32 -10.76 -0.17
N GLU A 64 16.13 -9.72 -0.39
CA GLU A 64 15.65 -8.43 -0.88
C GLU A 64 14.98 -8.57 -2.26
N THR A 65 15.58 -9.34 -3.15
CA THR A 65 15.02 -9.60 -4.47
C THR A 65 13.70 -10.35 -4.36
N LYS A 66 13.62 -11.37 -3.51
CA LYS A 66 12.38 -12.11 -3.27
C LYS A 66 11.26 -11.22 -2.73
N LEU A 67 11.57 -10.33 -1.80
CA LEU A 67 10.58 -9.39 -1.28
C LEU A 67 10.00 -8.49 -2.38
N LYS A 68 10.84 -8.01 -3.28
CA LYS A 68 10.38 -7.22 -4.44
C LYS A 68 9.51 -8.05 -5.37
N GLU A 69 9.91 -9.27 -5.67
CA GLU A 69 9.13 -10.18 -6.50
C GLU A 69 7.76 -10.45 -5.89
N TYR A 70 7.70 -10.71 -4.59
CA TYR A 70 6.43 -10.95 -3.88
C TYR A 70 5.54 -9.71 -3.91
N SER A 71 6.11 -8.52 -3.78
CA SER A 71 5.34 -7.28 -3.91
C SER A 71 4.70 -7.17 -5.29
N ASN A 72 5.45 -7.48 -6.35
CA ASN A 72 4.93 -7.45 -7.71
C ASN A 72 3.87 -8.54 -7.94
N ASP A 73 4.07 -9.72 -7.41
CA ASP A 73 3.12 -10.83 -7.52
C ASP A 73 1.80 -10.49 -6.83
N LEU A 74 1.87 -9.93 -5.64
CA LEU A 74 0.69 -9.51 -4.88
C LEU A 74 -0.04 -8.35 -5.58
N TYR A 75 0.69 -7.41 -6.16
CA TYR A 75 0.09 -6.34 -6.94
C TYR A 75 -0.69 -6.88 -8.13
N ASN A 76 -0.10 -7.82 -8.88
CA ASN A 76 -0.77 -8.46 -10.00
C ASN A 76 -2.00 -9.26 -9.56
N MET A 77 -1.93 -9.91 -8.42
CA MET A 77 -3.06 -10.63 -7.84
C MET A 77 -4.20 -9.68 -7.48
N ASP A 78 -3.88 -8.56 -6.84
CA ASP A 78 -4.86 -7.51 -6.52
C ASP A 78 -5.57 -7.02 -7.78
N LEU A 79 -4.83 -6.75 -8.85
CA LEU A 79 -5.40 -6.32 -10.12
C LEU A 79 -6.32 -7.38 -10.73
N ASN A 80 -5.90 -8.64 -10.68
CA ASN A 80 -6.68 -9.73 -11.24
C ASN A 80 -7.99 -9.96 -10.48
N MET A 81 -7.93 -9.92 -9.16
CA MET A 81 -9.13 -10.03 -8.32
C MET A 81 -10.09 -8.85 -8.56
N GLN A 82 -9.55 -7.65 -8.69
CA GLN A 82 -10.34 -6.46 -8.97
C GLN A 82 -11.02 -6.53 -10.33
N ARG A 83 -10.31 -6.96 -11.37
CA ARG A 83 -10.86 -7.14 -12.70
C ARG A 83 -11.99 -8.16 -12.70
N LEU A 84 -11.81 -9.26 -11.98
CA LEU A 84 -12.85 -10.27 -11.85
C LEU A 84 -14.08 -9.73 -11.13
N TYR A 85 -13.89 -8.96 -10.07
CA TYR A 85 -14.99 -8.31 -9.34
C TYR A 85 -15.77 -7.35 -10.24
N ILE A 86 -15.08 -6.51 -10.97
CA ILE A 86 -15.68 -5.54 -11.88
C ILE A 86 -16.51 -6.27 -12.95
N LYS A 87 -15.94 -7.30 -13.54
CA LYS A 87 -16.59 -8.08 -14.58
C LYS A 87 -17.86 -8.78 -14.09
N THR A 88 -17.79 -9.40 -12.91
CA THR A 88 -18.87 -10.27 -12.41
C THR A 88 -19.93 -9.53 -11.60
N VAL A 89 -19.56 -8.50 -10.87
CA VAL A 89 -20.45 -7.80 -9.94
C VAL A 89 -20.94 -6.47 -10.48
N LEU A 90 -20.03 -5.65 -11.01
CA LEU A 90 -20.35 -4.31 -11.49
C LEU A 90 -20.71 -4.29 -12.97
N GLY A 91 -20.51 -5.39 -13.68
CA GLY A 91 -20.70 -5.45 -15.12
C GLY A 91 -19.46 -4.99 -15.87
N ASP A 92 -19.50 -5.16 -17.19
CA ASP A 92 -18.36 -5.11 -18.08
C ASP A 92 -18.02 -3.71 -18.62
N ASN A 93 -18.62 -2.67 -18.08
CA ASN A 93 -18.62 -1.37 -18.72
C ASN A 93 -17.66 -0.42 -18.02
N ASP A 94 -16.59 -0.05 -18.69
CA ASP A 94 -15.80 1.16 -18.44
C ASP A 94 -15.39 1.39 -16.99
N ASN A 95 -14.69 0.43 -16.42
CA ASN A 95 -14.29 0.52 -15.02
C ASN A 95 -12.80 0.73 -14.84
N ASP A 96 -12.20 1.44 -15.77
CA ASP A 96 -10.77 1.79 -15.69
C ASP A 96 -10.45 2.82 -14.61
N TRP A 97 -11.49 3.33 -13.97
CA TRP A 97 -11.35 4.32 -12.91
C TRP A 97 -10.81 3.75 -11.60
N PHE A 98 -10.63 2.47 -11.53
CA PHE A 98 -10.22 1.82 -10.29
C PHE A 98 -8.78 2.09 -9.91
N TRP A 99 -7.93 2.27 -10.81
CA TRP A 99 -6.54 2.58 -10.53
C TRP A 99 -6.11 3.78 -11.34
#